data_6a691bd9f0a4f9f9a4327b255fd8dd5d
#
_entry.id   6a691bd9f0a4f9f9a4327b255fd8dd5d
#
_cell.length_a   1.000
_cell.length_b   1.000
_cell.length_c   1.000
_cell.angle_alpha   90.00
_cell.angle_beta   90.00
_cell.angle_gamma   90.00
#
_symmetry.space_group_name_H-M   'P 1'
#
loop_
_entity.id
_entity.type
_entity.pdbx_description
1 polymer ?
#
loop_
_entity_poly.entity_id
_entity_poly.type
_entity_poly.pdbx_seq_one_letter_code
_entity_poly.pdbx_strand_id
1 'polypeptide(L)'
;MVTGRTPPTFDLPGYLELVDRPAEATPVEAMMVGLHPLVLDYDVEARPDRDGRFVLKNVKPGRYSLTLPFPGRIRTFAIGSKELAPDGFRLDSSGAGPLQIVVSLKTSIVSVKVREFPSQRGDIVAMLAPADPYLTLRESCSFNTLAEPWTTFRWVPPGKYRIFIVDSQFQNDVAAYAPRFADVLKDQATPVEVREEGETEATAGYVDGETVKLALRQVGSIH
;
A
#
# COMPACT_ATOMS: atom_id res chain seq x y z
N MET A 1 -23.30 27.10 23.43
CA MET A 1 -22.47 25.93 23.81
C MET A 1 -22.97 24.74 23.02
N VAL A 2 -22.23 24.30 22.01
CA VAL A 2 -22.54 23.06 21.30
C VAL A 2 -21.96 21.93 22.14
N THR A 3 -22.79 21.20 22.86
CA THR A 3 -22.37 19.98 23.56
C THR A 3 -22.03 18.93 22.53
N GLY A 4 -20.74 18.87 22.17
CA GLY A 4 -20.21 17.87 21.26
C GLY A 4 -20.35 16.48 21.89
N ARG A 5 -21.42 15.76 21.55
CA ARG A 5 -21.49 14.32 21.84
C ARG A 5 -20.41 13.64 21.02
N THR A 6 -19.42 13.07 21.70
CA THR A 6 -18.47 12.16 21.04
C THR A 6 -19.27 11.06 20.36
N PRO A 7 -19.07 10.81 19.05
CA PRO A 7 -19.79 9.75 18.36
C PRO A 7 -19.52 8.40 19.07
N PRO A 8 -20.52 7.52 19.18
CA PRO A 8 -20.34 6.23 19.83
C PRO A 8 -19.29 5.41 19.09
N THR A 9 -18.38 4.80 19.83
CA THR A 9 -17.42 3.84 19.32
C THR A 9 -17.98 2.43 19.41
N PHE A 10 -17.45 1.51 18.59
CA PHE A 10 -17.79 0.08 18.64
C PHE A 10 -16.56 -0.78 18.42
N ASP A 11 -16.61 -2.01 18.86
CA ASP A 11 -15.58 -3.00 18.58
C ASP A 11 -15.95 -3.76 17.31
N LEU A 12 -14.99 -3.85 16.37
CA LEU A 12 -15.16 -4.55 15.11
C LEU A 12 -14.36 -5.85 15.12
N PRO A 13 -15.03 -7.01 15.29
CA PRO A 13 -14.36 -8.30 15.19
C PRO A 13 -13.98 -8.59 13.74
N GLY A 14 -12.91 -9.35 13.54
CA GLY A 14 -12.47 -9.74 12.20
C GLY A 14 -11.68 -11.04 12.18
N TYR A 15 -11.40 -11.47 10.98
CA TYR A 15 -10.63 -12.66 10.67
C TYR A 15 -9.68 -12.39 9.50
N LEU A 16 -8.38 -12.69 9.69
CA LEU A 16 -7.33 -12.63 8.68
C LEU A 16 -6.92 -14.06 8.31
N GLU A 17 -7.11 -14.42 7.06
CA GLU A 17 -6.63 -15.66 6.47
C GLU A 17 -5.46 -15.38 5.51
N LEU A 18 -4.37 -16.12 5.68
CA LEU A 18 -3.21 -16.06 4.82
C LEU A 18 -3.17 -17.32 3.95
N VAL A 19 -3.27 -17.15 2.63
CA VAL A 19 -3.18 -18.23 1.64
C VAL A 19 -1.88 -18.14 0.84
N ASP A 20 -1.54 -19.17 0.10
CA ASP A 20 -0.32 -19.26 -0.72
C ASP A 20 0.95 -18.94 0.09
N ARG A 21 1.01 -19.42 1.34
CA ARG A 21 2.10 -19.12 2.27
C ARG A 21 3.38 -19.87 1.88
N PRO A 22 4.52 -19.16 1.72
CA PRO A 22 5.83 -19.83 1.69
C PRO A 22 6.08 -20.61 2.99
N ALA A 23 6.92 -21.64 2.96
CA ALA A 23 7.24 -22.45 4.15
C ALA A 23 7.80 -21.61 5.31
N GLU A 24 8.54 -20.54 5.00
CA GLU A 24 9.18 -19.63 5.95
C GLU A 24 8.36 -18.36 6.21
N ALA A 25 7.07 -18.35 5.84
CA ALA A 25 6.24 -17.15 6.00
C ALA A 25 6.08 -16.78 7.48
N THR A 26 6.12 -15.48 7.75
CA THR A 26 5.82 -14.91 9.07
C THR A 26 4.47 -15.43 9.57
N PRO A 27 4.36 -15.88 10.83
CA PRO A 27 3.12 -16.39 11.37
C PRO A 27 2.04 -15.28 11.45
N VAL A 28 0.76 -15.67 11.37
CA VAL A 28 -0.37 -14.73 11.31
C VAL A 28 -0.44 -13.83 12.53
N GLU A 29 -0.09 -14.32 13.71
CA GLU A 29 -0.06 -13.56 14.97
C GLU A 29 1.02 -12.46 15.02
N ALA A 30 1.99 -12.49 14.11
CA ALA A 30 2.99 -11.42 13.97
C ALA A 30 2.57 -10.34 12.95
N MET A 31 1.46 -10.57 12.26
CA MET A 31 0.90 -9.58 11.33
C MET A 31 0.18 -8.47 12.07
N MET A 32 -0.14 -7.39 11.36
CA MET A 32 -0.97 -6.30 11.86
C MET A 32 -2.08 -6.02 10.85
N VAL A 33 -3.27 -5.74 11.37
CA VAL A 33 -4.41 -5.26 10.61
C VAL A 33 -4.75 -3.87 11.12
N GLY A 34 -4.76 -2.88 10.23
CA GLY A 34 -5.06 -1.50 10.57
C GLY A 34 -6.21 -0.92 9.75
N LEU A 35 -6.92 0.04 10.34
CA LEU A 35 -7.85 0.92 9.68
C LEU A 35 -7.36 2.35 9.83
N HIS A 36 -7.07 2.98 8.71
CA HIS A 36 -6.69 4.39 8.65
C HIS A 36 -7.92 5.25 8.29
N PRO A 37 -8.38 6.14 9.18
CA PRO A 37 -9.50 7.04 8.86
C PRO A 37 -9.10 8.04 7.78
N LEU A 38 -9.95 8.24 6.78
CA LEU A 38 -9.66 9.17 5.67
C LEU A 38 -9.81 10.66 6.06
N VAL A 39 -10.38 10.96 7.23
CA VAL A 39 -10.70 12.34 7.67
C VAL A 39 -10.11 12.67 9.04
N LEU A 40 -9.73 11.70 9.83
CA LEU A 40 -9.26 11.85 11.21
C LEU A 40 -7.81 11.35 11.32
N ASP A 41 -7.04 11.92 12.22
CA ASP A 41 -5.64 11.58 12.44
C ASP A 41 -5.51 10.58 13.62
N TYR A 42 -6.00 9.36 13.45
CA TYR A 42 -5.76 8.24 14.36
C TYR A 42 -5.91 6.92 13.62
N ASP A 43 -5.05 5.96 13.90
CA ASP A 43 -5.14 4.61 13.38
C ASP A 43 -5.81 3.69 14.40
N VAL A 44 -6.54 2.71 13.91
CA VAL A 44 -7.08 1.62 14.72
C VAL A 44 -6.42 0.33 14.27
N GLU A 45 -5.67 -0.30 15.15
CA GLU A 45 -4.87 -1.47 14.82
C GLU A 45 -5.19 -2.64 15.74
N ALA A 46 -5.04 -3.86 15.21
CA ALA A 46 -5.11 -5.09 15.97
C ALA A 46 -4.14 -6.14 15.43
N ARG A 47 -3.69 -7.02 16.32
CA ARG A 47 -2.96 -8.22 15.94
C ARG A 47 -3.89 -9.42 15.97
N PRO A 48 -3.89 -10.25 14.91
CA PRO A 48 -4.59 -11.51 14.91
C PRO A 48 -4.03 -12.47 15.97
N ASP A 49 -4.85 -13.36 16.46
CA ASP A 49 -4.41 -14.55 17.20
C ASP A 49 -3.91 -15.65 16.22
N ARG A 50 -3.54 -16.81 16.76
CA ARG A 50 -3.04 -17.94 15.96
C ARG A 50 -4.05 -18.48 14.97
N ASP A 51 -5.33 -18.28 15.26
CA ASP A 51 -6.44 -18.67 14.41
C ASP A 51 -6.82 -17.57 13.39
N GLY A 52 -6.11 -16.44 13.39
CA GLY A 52 -6.36 -15.29 12.53
C GLY A 52 -7.45 -14.35 13.02
N ARG A 53 -8.02 -14.56 14.22
CA ARG A 53 -9.08 -13.71 14.77
C ARG A 53 -8.48 -12.46 15.40
N PHE A 54 -9.14 -11.32 15.21
CA PHE A 54 -8.77 -10.04 15.82
C PHE A 54 -9.99 -9.20 16.19
N VAL A 55 -9.78 -8.17 16.99
CA VAL A 55 -10.80 -7.17 17.32
C VAL A 55 -10.17 -5.78 17.23
N LEU A 56 -10.66 -4.96 16.29
CA LEU A 56 -10.35 -3.54 16.22
C LEU A 56 -11.23 -2.80 17.22
N LYS A 57 -10.61 -2.23 18.25
CA LYS A 57 -11.32 -1.61 19.38
C LYS A 57 -11.58 -0.13 19.14
N ASN A 58 -12.70 0.36 19.70
CA ASN A 58 -13.04 1.78 19.70
C ASN A 58 -13.13 2.41 18.29
N VAL A 59 -13.57 1.64 17.30
CA VAL A 59 -13.80 2.14 15.93
C VAL A 59 -14.93 3.18 15.98
N LYS A 60 -14.71 4.33 15.34
CA LYS A 60 -15.76 5.36 15.18
C LYS A 60 -16.47 5.17 13.83
N PRO A 61 -17.75 5.53 13.70
CA PRO A 61 -18.36 5.61 12.39
C PRO A 61 -17.60 6.59 11.48
N GLY A 62 -17.32 6.18 10.22
CA GLY A 62 -16.52 7.00 9.33
C GLY A 62 -16.09 6.28 8.05
N ARG A 63 -15.24 6.96 7.28
CA ARG A 63 -14.59 6.37 6.10
C ARG A 63 -13.16 5.95 6.46
N TYR A 64 -12.77 4.78 5.99
CA TYR A 64 -11.49 4.14 6.29
C TYR A 64 -10.85 3.57 5.05
N SER A 65 -9.54 3.44 5.07
CA SER A 65 -8.76 2.51 4.23
C SER A 65 -8.21 1.36 5.09
N LEU A 66 -8.01 0.21 4.48
CA LEU A 66 -7.36 -0.94 5.10
C LEU A 66 -5.83 -0.77 5.03
N THR A 67 -5.15 -1.01 6.13
CA THR A 67 -3.68 -1.02 6.20
C THR A 67 -3.21 -2.42 6.58
N LEU A 68 -2.38 -3.01 5.74
CA LEU A 68 -1.71 -4.29 5.96
C LEU A 68 -0.20 -4.07 5.69
N PRO A 69 0.66 -3.92 6.73
CA PRO A 69 2.06 -3.58 6.57
C PRO A 69 2.93 -4.81 6.23
N PHE A 70 2.50 -5.60 5.26
CA PHE A 70 3.22 -6.76 4.74
C PHE A 70 2.89 -6.98 3.26
N PRO A 71 3.81 -7.57 2.48
CA PRO A 71 3.59 -7.85 1.08
C PRO A 71 2.50 -8.91 0.89
N GLY A 72 1.51 -8.62 0.04
CA GLY A 72 0.46 -9.57 -0.27
C GLY A 72 -0.56 -9.02 -1.27
N ARG A 73 -1.43 -9.90 -1.72
CA ARG A 73 -2.58 -9.54 -2.54
C ARG A 73 -3.87 -9.90 -1.81
N ILE A 74 -4.70 -8.93 -1.54
CA ILE A 74 -6.02 -9.12 -0.95
C ILE A 74 -6.90 -9.84 -1.97
N ARG A 75 -7.37 -11.04 -1.60
CA ARG A 75 -8.29 -11.87 -2.39
C ARG A 75 -9.73 -11.60 -2.01
N THR A 76 -9.96 -11.35 -0.73
CA THR A 76 -11.28 -11.02 -0.17
C THR A 76 -11.13 -9.94 0.88
N PHE A 77 -11.97 -8.93 0.80
CA PHE A 77 -12.13 -7.91 1.83
C PHE A 77 -13.63 -7.61 1.97
N ALA A 78 -14.26 -8.05 3.05
CA ALA A 78 -15.69 -7.98 3.21
C ALA A 78 -16.12 -7.79 4.67
N ILE A 79 -17.33 -7.27 4.89
CA ILE A 79 -18.05 -7.29 6.16
C ILE A 79 -19.34 -8.09 6.01
N GLY A 80 -19.46 -9.20 6.72
CA GLY A 80 -20.54 -10.15 6.50
C GLY A 80 -20.55 -10.63 5.04
N SER A 81 -21.61 -10.33 4.28
CA SER A 81 -21.73 -10.67 2.85
C SER A 81 -21.37 -9.50 1.91
N LYS A 82 -21.04 -8.32 2.45
CA LYS A 82 -20.76 -7.12 1.65
C LYS A 82 -19.27 -7.00 1.36
N GLU A 83 -18.90 -7.06 0.09
CA GLU A 83 -17.54 -6.76 -0.37
C GLU A 83 -17.23 -5.27 -0.22
N LEU A 84 -15.98 -4.97 0.16
CA LEU A 84 -15.46 -3.63 0.40
C LEU A 84 -14.25 -3.34 -0.50
N ALA A 85 -14.02 -2.05 -0.79
CA ALA A 85 -12.80 -1.60 -1.44
C ALA A 85 -11.74 -1.22 -0.38
N PRO A 86 -10.51 -1.77 -0.43
CA PRO A 86 -9.50 -1.54 0.60
C PRO A 86 -9.05 -0.09 0.73
N ASP A 87 -9.10 0.69 -0.34
CA ASP A 87 -8.69 2.09 -0.43
C ASP A 87 -9.74 3.10 0.05
N GLY A 88 -10.97 2.65 0.30
CA GLY A 88 -12.01 3.54 0.80
C GLY A 88 -13.37 2.87 1.03
N PHE A 89 -13.71 2.61 2.28
CA PHE A 89 -14.98 2.04 2.67
C PHE A 89 -15.59 2.78 3.87
N ARG A 90 -16.86 2.58 4.11
CA ARG A 90 -17.60 3.23 5.20
C ARG A 90 -18.02 2.23 6.26
N LEU A 91 -17.78 2.58 7.50
CA LEU A 91 -18.28 1.90 8.70
C LEU A 91 -19.30 2.81 9.41
N ASP A 92 -20.53 2.33 9.57
CA ASP A 92 -21.62 3.14 10.14
C ASP A 92 -21.95 2.74 11.60
N SER A 93 -21.87 1.46 11.95
CA SER A 93 -22.16 0.97 13.30
C SER A 93 -21.79 -0.52 13.46
N SER A 94 -21.93 -1.02 14.71
CA SER A 94 -21.58 -2.37 15.15
C SER A 94 -22.43 -3.53 14.60
N GLY A 95 -23.32 -3.33 13.65
CA GLY A 95 -24.27 -4.38 13.20
C GLY A 95 -23.87 -5.12 11.93
N ALA A 96 -22.72 -4.85 11.35
CA ALA A 96 -22.40 -5.30 9.99
C ALA A 96 -21.78 -6.70 9.89
N GLY A 97 -21.57 -7.42 10.99
CA GLY A 97 -20.86 -8.71 11.01
C GLY A 97 -19.33 -8.55 11.10
N PRO A 98 -18.58 -9.67 11.14
CA PRO A 98 -17.14 -9.63 11.24
C PRO A 98 -16.49 -9.17 9.92
N LEU A 99 -15.34 -8.48 10.04
CA LEU A 99 -14.47 -8.15 8.93
C LEU A 99 -13.76 -9.42 8.46
N GLN A 100 -13.80 -9.71 7.17
CA GLN A 100 -13.15 -10.86 6.56
C GLN A 100 -12.07 -10.38 5.60
N ILE A 101 -10.84 -10.82 5.82
CA ILE A 101 -9.67 -10.45 5.01
C ILE A 101 -8.96 -11.74 4.63
N VAL A 102 -8.86 -12.01 3.33
CA VAL A 102 -8.06 -13.12 2.78
C VAL A 102 -6.94 -12.53 1.96
N VAL A 103 -5.68 -12.85 2.32
CA VAL A 103 -4.49 -12.33 1.66
C VAL A 103 -3.64 -13.48 1.13
N SER A 104 -3.33 -13.43 -0.15
CA SER A 104 -2.32 -14.30 -0.77
C SER A 104 -0.93 -13.71 -0.51
N LEU A 105 -0.04 -14.52 0.04
CA LEU A 105 1.37 -14.16 0.29
C LEU A 105 2.31 -14.57 -0.88
N LYS A 106 1.74 -14.90 -2.05
CA LYS A 106 2.54 -15.17 -3.25
C LYS A 106 3.29 -13.91 -3.64
N THR A 107 4.59 -14.04 -3.88
CA THR A 107 5.45 -12.92 -4.27
C THR A 107 6.37 -13.33 -5.42
N SER A 108 6.87 -12.35 -6.15
CA SER A 108 7.74 -12.48 -7.30
C SER A 108 8.90 -11.49 -7.21
N ILE A 109 9.71 -11.41 -8.25
CA ILE A 109 10.84 -10.50 -8.39
C ILE A 109 10.55 -9.55 -9.57
N VAL A 110 10.88 -8.27 -9.40
CA VAL A 110 10.82 -7.28 -10.47
C VAL A 110 12.20 -6.67 -10.67
N SER A 111 12.80 -6.91 -11.83
CA SER A 111 14.06 -6.33 -12.26
C SER A 111 13.80 -5.11 -13.13
N VAL A 112 14.36 -3.97 -12.73
CA VAL A 112 14.16 -2.68 -13.39
C VAL A 112 15.46 -2.19 -13.95
N LYS A 113 15.49 -1.94 -15.29
CA LYS A 113 16.57 -1.25 -15.97
C LYS A 113 16.20 0.20 -16.19
N VAL A 114 17.12 1.11 -15.89
CA VAL A 114 16.91 2.55 -16.14
C VAL A 114 17.29 2.86 -17.59
N ARG A 115 16.35 3.46 -18.33
CA ARG A 115 16.63 4.01 -19.65
C ARG A 115 17.46 5.28 -19.48
N GLU A 116 18.58 5.37 -20.17
CA GLU A 116 19.44 6.57 -20.14
C GLU A 116 19.87 6.94 -18.71
N PHE A 117 20.56 6.00 -18.06
CA PHE A 117 21.08 6.21 -16.69
C PHE A 117 21.95 7.48 -16.62
N PRO A 118 21.60 8.46 -15.80
CA PRO A 118 22.27 9.76 -15.77
C PRO A 118 23.64 9.64 -15.08
N SER A 119 24.72 9.59 -15.86
CA SER A 119 26.11 9.44 -15.37
C SER A 119 26.67 10.64 -14.59
N GLN A 120 25.97 11.78 -14.54
CA GLN A 120 26.42 13.03 -13.87
C GLN A 120 25.43 13.56 -12.81
N ARG A 121 24.39 12.79 -12.47
CA ARG A 121 23.40 13.18 -11.44
C ARG A 121 23.75 12.55 -10.11
N GLY A 122 23.23 13.16 -9.04
CA GLY A 122 23.30 12.59 -7.71
C GLY A 122 22.58 11.23 -7.62
N ASP A 123 22.48 10.71 -6.42
CA ASP A 123 21.81 9.42 -6.18
C ASP A 123 20.37 9.46 -6.70
N ILE A 124 19.99 8.43 -7.41
CA ILE A 124 18.63 8.22 -7.88
C ILE A 124 18.00 7.00 -7.20
N VAL A 125 16.70 6.99 -7.12
CA VAL A 125 15.94 5.88 -6.55
C VAL A 125 14.88 5.40 -7.54
N ALA A 126 14.69 4.09 -7.60
CA ALA A 126 13.52 3.49 -8.23
C ALA A 126 12.43 3.34 -7.18
N MET A 127 11.23 3.78 -7.51
CA MET A 127 10.02 3.60 -6.74
C MET A 127 9.10 2.62 -7.46
N LEU A 128 8.62 1.61 -6.75
CA LEU A 128 7.57 0.69 -7.20
C LEU A 128 6.30 0.97 -6.41
N ALA A 129 5.27 1.50 -7.07
CA ALA A 129 3.99 1.84 -6.46
C ALA A 129 2.87 0.92 -6.98
N PRO A 130 2.03 0.32 -6.11
CA PRO A 130 0.85 -0.41 -6.52
C PRO A 130 -0.09 0.46 -7.36
N ALA A 131 -0.64 -0.10 -8.43
CA ALA A 131 -1.69 0.53 -9.24
C ALA A 131 -3.07 -0.09 -8.98
N ASP A 132 -3.13 -1.08 -8.09
CA ASP A 132 -4.32 -1.83 -7.68
C ASP A 132 -4.42 -1.75 -6.14
N PRO A 133 -5.53 -1.24 -5.57
CA PRO A 133 -5.71 -1.09 -4.12
C PRO A 133 -5.75 -2.42 -3.36
N TYR A 134 -5.91 -3.54 -4.06
CA TYR A 134 -5.83 -4.90 -3.48
C TYR A 134 -4.40 -5.42 -3.30
N LEU A 135 -3.39 -4.64 -3.70
CA LEU A 135 -1.98 -4.97 -3.47
C LEU A 135 -1.48 -4.28 -2.20
N THR A 136 -0.83 -5.05 -1.34
CA THR A 136 -0.18 -4.52 -0.14
C THR A 136 1.32 -4.70 -0.25
N LEU A 137 2.05 -3.71 0.23
CA LEU A 137 3.50 -3.73 0.43
C LEU A 137 3.78 -3.44 1.90
N ARG A 138 5.02 -3.63 2.32
CA ARG A 138 5.44 -3.29 3.70
C ARG A 138 5.18 -1.81 4.01
N GLU A 139 5.32 -0.97 2.99
CA GLU A 139 4.99 0.45 2.98
C GLU A 139 4.08 0.72 1.77
N SER A 140 3.54 1.93 1.65
CA SER A 140 2.66 2.31 0.52
C SER A 140 3.33 2.16 -0.86
N CYS A 141 4.67 2.10 -0.88
CA CYS A 141 5.49 1.82 -2.06
C CYS A 141 6.84 1.26 -1.62
N SER A 142 7.59 0.68 -2.55
CA SER A 142 8.96 0.22 -2.32
C SER A 142 9.95 1.13 -3.04
N PHE A 143 11.10 1.40 -2.38
CA PHE A 143 12.21 2.18 -2.95
C PHE A 143 13.50 1.38 -2.96
N ASN A 144 14.26 1.54 -4.05
CA ASN A 144 15.61 1.02 -4.15
C ASN A 144 16.54 2.11 -4.68
N THR A 145 17.63 2.40 -3.95
CA THR A 145 18.69 3.29 -4.42
C THR A 145 19.46 2.64 -5.57
N LEU A 146 19.76 3.42 -6.59
CA LEU A 146 20.46 2.96 -7.78
C LEU A 146 21.91 3.48 -7.78
N ALA A 147 22.85 2.59 -7.59
CA ALA A 147 24.27 2.82 -7.88
C ALA A 147 24.63 2.42 -9.33
N GLU A 148 23.81 1.59 -9.94
CA GLU A 148 23.97 1.03 -11.28
C GLU A 148 22.67 1.22 -12.10
N PRO A 149 22.70 1.07 -13.44
CA PRO A 149 21.53 1.30 -14.30
C PRO A 149 20.46 0.21 -14.16
N TRP A 150 20.49 -0.59 -13.12
CA TRP A 150 19.50 -1.61 -12.84
C TRP A 150 19.30 -1.80 -11.32
N THR A 151 18.12 -2.30 -10.93
CA THR A 151 17.80 -2.68 -9.55
C THR A 151 16.76 -3.79 -9.52
N THR A 152 16.60 -4.45 -8.38
CA THR A 152 15.66 -5.57 -8.22
C THR A 152 14.81 -5.38 -6.99
N PHE A 153 13.49 -5.35 -7.17
CA PHE A 153 12.53 -5.44 -6.09
C PHE A 153 12.20 -6.91 -5.80
N ARG A 154 12.28 -7.28 -4.54
CA ARG A 154 11.94 -8.63 -4.06
C ARG A 154 10.66 -8.60 -3.26
N TRP A 155 10.01 -9.77 -3.14
CA TRP A 155 8.77 -9.93 -2.37
C TRP A 155 7.62 -9.06 -2.91
N VAL A 156 7.54 -8.91 -4.22
CA VAL A 156 6.51 -8.13 -4.89
C VAL A 156 5.32 -9.03 -5.18
N PRO A 157 4.12 -8.74 -4.64
CA PRO A 157 2.91 -9.50 -4.97
C PRO A 157 2.57 -9.41 -6.45
N PRO A 158 2.01 -10.46 -7.07
CA PRO A 158 1.54 -10.42 -8.45
C PRO A 158 0.43 -9.38 -8.65
N GLY A 159 0.57 -8.56 -9.70
CA GLY A 159 -0.42 -7.52 -10.01
C GLY A 159 0.16 -6.34 -10.78
N LYS A 160 -0.60 -5.25 -10.85
CA LYS A 160 -0.24 -4.06 -11.62
C LYS A 160 0.46 -3.02 -10.75
N TYR A 161 1.57 -2.49 -11.26
CA TYR A 161 2.38 -1.48 -10.59
C TYR A 161 2.76 -0.36 -11.56
N ARG A 162 3.26 0.72 -10.97
CA ARG A 162 3.90 1.85 -11.66
C ARG A 162 5.32 2.01 -11.14
N ILE A 163 6.27 2.15 -12.06
CA ILE A 163 7.68 2.39 -11.73
C ILE A 163 8.01 3.84 -12.05
N PHE A 164 8.65 4.52 -11.11
CA PHE A 164 9.19 5.85 -11.24
C PHE A 164 10.69 5.82 -10.91
N ILE A 165 11.50 6.53 -11.69
CA ILE A 165 12.90 6.77 -11.39
C ILE A 165 13.04 8.26 -11.07
N VAL A 166 13.40 8.60 -9.84
CA VAL A 166 13.46 9.98 -9.35
C VAL A 166 14.77 10.25 -8.60
N ASP A 167 15.12 11.52 -8.38
CA ASP A 167 16.27 11.86 -7.52
C ASP A 167 15.98 11.44 -6.07
N SER A 168 16.98 10.91 -5.38
CA SER A 168 16.89 10.42 -4.00
C SER A 168 16.46 11.49 -3.00
N GLN A 169 16.77 12.78 -3.28
CA GLN A 169 16.33 13.90 -2.46
C GLN A 169 14.81 14.00 -2.29
N PHE A 170 14.02 13.45 -3.21
CA PHE A 170 12.56 13.47 -3.14
C PHE A 170 11.97 12.23 -2.46
N GLN A 171 12.78 11.24 -2.10
CA GLN A 171 12.30 9.95 -1.60
C GLN A 171 11.33 10.09 -0.41
N ASN A 172 11.69 10.90 0.59
CA ASN A 172 10.88 11.07 1.80
C ASN A 172 9.55 11.76 1.50
N ASP A 173 9.56 12.81 0.68
CA ASP A 173 8.36 13.54 0.30
C ASP A 173 7.44 12.66 -0.55
N VAL A 174 8.02 11.92 -1.51
CA VAL A 174 7.26 10.98 -2.35
C VAL A 174 6.68 9.85 -1.50
N ALA A 175 7.42 9.30 -0.53
CA ALA A 175 6.92 8.25 0.37
C ALA A 175 5.74 8.73 1.22
N ALA A 176 5.78 9.96 1.72
CA ALA A 176 4.70 10.56 2.52
C ALA A 176 3.37 10.68 1.75
N TYR A 177 3.44 10.87 0.44
CA TYR A 177 2.26 11.06 -0.43
C TYR A 177 2.08 9.95 -1.47
N ALA A 178 2.75 8.81 -1.31
CA ALA A 178 2.95 7.80 -2.35
C ALA A 178 1.72 7.43 -3.20
N PRO A 179 0.54 7.11 -2.66
CA PRO A 179 -0.61 6.75 -3.49
C PRO A 179 -1.08 7.91 -4.37
N ARG A 180 -1.20 9.12 -3.79
CA ARG A 180 -1.63 10.32 -4.53
C ARG A 180 -0.58 10.77 -5.55
N PHE A 181 0.70 10.72 -5.17
CA PHE A 181 1.81 11.04 -6.06
C PHE A 181 1.83 10.13 -7.29
N ALA A 182 1.67 8.82 -7.07
CA ALA A 182 1.62 7.84 -8.17
C ALA A 182 0.42 8.05 -9.12
N ASP A 183 -0.69 8.58 -8.61
CA ASP A 183 -1.86 8.90 -9.43
C ASP A 183 -1.68 10.20 -10.23
N VAL A 184 -1.09 11.23 -9.62
CA VAL A 184 -0.77 12.50 -10.31
C VAL A 184 0.21 12.29 -11.45
N LEU A 185 1.23 11.45 -11.25
CA LEU A 185 2.28 11.17 -12.24
C LEU A 185 2.05 9.88 -13.05
N LYS A 186 0.83 9.35 -13.09
CA LYS A 186 0.56 8.07 -13.77
C LYS A 186 1.02 8.03 -15.23
N ASP A 187 0.97 9.16 -15.94
CA ASP A 187 1.35 9.25 -17.36
C ASP A 187 2.89 9.33 -17.57
N GLN A 188 3.65 9.59 -16.50
CA GLN A 188 5.12 9.59 -16.46
C GLN A 188 5.67 8.25 -15.95
N ALA A 189 4.82 7.40 -15.41
CA ALA A 189 5.19 6.11 -14.87
C ALA A 189 5.44 5.09 -16.00
N THR A 190 6.33 4.15 -15.71
CA THR A 190 6.39 2.91 -16.50
C THR A 190 5.43 1.90 -15.87
N PRO A 191 4.35 1.52 -16.57
CA PRO A 191 3.46 0.48 -16.08
C PRO A 191 4.13 -0.89 -16.17
N VAL A 192 3.93 -1.73 -15.17
CA VAL A 192 4.41 -3.10 -15.14
C VAL A 192 3.35 -4.02 -14.54
N GLU A 193 3.18 -5.20 -15.12
CA GLU A 193 2.34 -6.27 -14.59
C GLU A 193 3.23 -7.40 -14.08
N VAL A 194 3.25 -7.57 -12.76
CA VAL A 194 4.04 -8.60 -12.08
C VAL A 194 3.28 -9.92 -12.17
N ARG A 195 3.93 -10.94 -12.72
CA ARG A 195 3.37 -12.27 -12.91
C ARG A 195 3.42 -13.09 -11.63
N GLU A 196 2.59 -14.11 -11.54
CA GLU A 196 2.57 -15.04 -10.40
C GLU A 196 3.81 -15.92 -10.33
N GLU A 197 4.46 -16.16 -11.45
CA GLU A 197 5.65 -17.00 -11.56
C GLU A 197 6.75 -16.32 -12.37
N GLY A 198 8.00 -16.59 -11.99
CA GLY A 198 9.17 -16.08 -12.64
C GLY A 198 9.53 -14.65 -12.23
N GLU A 199 10.46 -14.09 -12.99
CA GLU A 199 10.92 -12.71 -12.86
C GLU A 199 10.21 -11.83 -13.89
N THR A 200 9.87 -10.61 -13.47
CA THR A 200 9.31 -9.58 -14.36
C THR A 200 10.38 -8.53 -14.63
N GLU A 201 10.70 -8.32 -15.89
CA GLU A 201 11.65 -7.28 -16.32
C GLU A 201 10.90 -6.03 -16.81
N ALA A 202 11.40 -4.85 -16.47
CA ALA A 202 10.88 -3.57 -16.92
C ALA A 202 12.02 -2.61 -17.26
N THR A 203 11.78 -1.68 -18.20
CA THR A 203 12.70 -0.57 -18.50
C THR A 203 11.98 0.74 -18.23
N ALA A 204 12.45 1.50 -17.21
CA ALA A 204 11.82 2.72 -16.77
C ALA A 204 12.64 3.96 -17.15
N GLY A 205 11.96 5.06 -17.49
CA GLY A 205 12.55 6.36 -17.74
C GLY A 205 12.69 7.17 -16.45
N TYR A 206 13.66 8.08 -16.45
CA TYR A 206 13.83 9.06 -15.38
C TYR A 206 12.75 10.15 -15.47
N VAL A 207 12.18 10.51 -14.30
CA VAL A 207 11.25 11.64 -14.15
C VAL A 207 12.05 12.83 -13.61
N ASP A 208 12.06 13.92 -14.36
CA ASP A 208 12.83 15.10 -13.99
C ASP A 208 12.33 15.77 -12.69
N GLY A 209 13.28 16.42 -11.97
CA GLY A 209 13.01 16.99 -10.65
C GLY A 209 11.95 18.09 -10.62
N GLU A 210 11.77 18.86 -11.70
CA GLU A 210 10.73 19.89 -11.75
C GLU A 210 9.33 19.28 -11.87
N THR A 211 9.19 18.22 -12.66
CA THR A 211 7.96 17.42 -12.75
C THR A 211 7.61 16.81 -11.38
N VAL A 212 8.60 16.25 -10.66
CA VAL A 212 8.40 15.71 -9.30
C VAL A 212 7.95 16.81 -8.33
N LYS A 213 8.61 17.97 -8.31
CA LYS A 213 8.22 19.11 -7.46
C LYS A 213 6.80 19.59 -7.74
N LEU A 214 6.42 19.66 -9.02
CA LEU A 214 5.08 20.09 -9.40
C LEU A 214 4.03 19.09 -8.87
N ALA A 215 4.26 17.79 -9.01
CA ALA A 215 3.38 16.76 -8.48
C ALA A 215 3.28 16.81 -6.96
N LEU A 216 4.40 16.99 -6.24
CA LEU A 216 4.40 17.13 -4.79
C LEU A 216 3.59 18.34 -4.31
N ARG A 217 3.66 19.48 -5.02
CA ARG A 217 2.81 20.65 -4.72
C ARG A 217 1.33 20.34 -4.90
N GLN A 218 0.95 19.57 -5.93
CA GLN A 218 -0.44 19.20 -6.16
C GLN A 218 -0.98 18.28 -5.06
N VAL A 219 -0.21 17.30 -4.59
CA VAL A 219 -0.65 16.38 -3.52
C VAL A 219 -0.63 17.02 -2.14
N GLY A 220 0.29 17.96 -1.87
CA GLY A 220 0.38 18.74 -0.63
C GLY A 220 -0.64 19.88 -0.53
N SER A 221 -1.24 20.32 -1.66
CA SER A 221 -2.23 21.43 -1.69
C SER A 221 -3.66 20.97 -1.36
N ILE A 222 -3.87 19.69 -1.04
CA ILE A 222 -5.18 19.09 -0.74
C ILE A 222 -5.38 18.95 0.79
N HIS A 223 -4.64 19.68 1.58
CA HIS A 223 -4.81 19.76 3.05
C HIS A 223 -5.58 21.00 3.46
#